data_116307c4704c46408dd0fdf9a2d02cd0
#
_entry.id   116307c4704c46408dd0fdf9a2d02cd0
#
_cell.length_a   1.000
_cell.length_b   1.000
_cell.length_c   1.000
_cell.angle_alpha   90.00
_cell.angle_beta   90.00
_cell.angle_gamma   90.00
#
_symmetry.space_group_name_H-M   'P 1'
#
loop_
_entity.id
_entity.type
_entity.pdbx_description
1 polymer ?
#
loop_
_entity_poly.entity_id
_entity_poly.type
_entity_poly.pdbx_seq_one_letter_code
_entity_poly.pdbx_strand_id
1 'polypeptide(L)'
;MYKVGDKAVIAIEEGSIASRRIKISLKTKSDWIFPVEVIKVGRKYITVRKPSGIEFKFDITDGYRKVYECAGADYRLYPTENAVIEKFLANALHNKIRSAFSDYGETRYSLSQLKEIAKILNIEID
;
A
#
# COMPACT_ATOMS: atom_id res chain seq x y z
N MET A 1 -16.56 3.34 2.45
CA MET A 1 -16.90 3.88 1.11
C MET A 1 -16.70 5.39 1.10
N TYR A 2 -16.13 5.92 0.02
CA TYR A 2 -15.83 7.35 -0.08
C TYR A 2 -17.07 8.16 -0.46
N LYS A 3 -17.14 9.35 0.10
CA LYS A 3 -18.21 10.33 -0.20
C LYS A 3 -17.57 11.68 -0.54
N VAL A 4 -18.26 12.48 -1.35
CA VAL A 4 -17.82 13.85 -1.65
C VAL A 4 -17.66 14.63 -0.34
N GLY A 5 -16.54 15.33 -0.19
CA GLY A 5 -16.18 16.06 1.02
C GLY A 5 -15.32 15.28 2.00
N ASP A 6 -15.17 13.96 1.83
CA ASP A 6 -14.32 13.17 2.71
C ASP A 6 -12.86 13.61 2.61
N LYS A 7 -12.20 13.64 3.75
CA LYS A 7 -10.75 13.76 3.83
C LYS A 7 -10.15 12.36 3.66
N ALA A 8 -9.17 12.25 2.77
CA ALA A 8 -8.49 11.02 2.47
C ALA A 8 -7.01 11.31 2.27
N VAL A 9 -6.23 10.31 1.93
CA VAL A 9 -4.81 10.48 1.61
C VAL A 9 -4.49 9.70 0.34
N ILE A 10 -3.48 10.17 -0.38
CA ILE A 10 -2.86 9.41 -1.47
C ILE A 10 -1.42 9.12 -1.09
N ALA A 11 -0.93 7.97 -1.49
CA ALA A 11 0.45 7.57 -1.21
C ALA A 11 1.11 7.06 -2.48
N ILE A 12 2.42 7.33 -2.61
CA ILE A 12 3.23 6.78 -3.70
C ILE A 12 3.29 5.27 -3.53
N GLU A 13 2.99 4.51 -4.58
CA GLU A 13 3.08 3.05 -4.55
C GLU A 13 4.54 2.59 -4.49
N GLU A 14 4.81 1.64 -3.60
CA GLU A 14 6.10 0.96 -3.55
C GLU A 14 6.33 0.20 -4.86
N GLY A 15 7.58 0.19 -5.33
CA GLY A 15 7.94 -0.46 -6.58
C GLY A 15 7.69 0.38 -7.83
N SER A 16 7.02 1.53 -7.70
CA SER A 16 6.82 2.46 -8.81
C SER A 16 8.12 3.22 -9.14
N ILE A 17 8.17 3.85 -10.30
CA ILE A 17 9.33 4.66 -10.70
C ILE A 17 9.57 5.80 -9.70
N ALA A 18 8.51 6.43 -9.22
CA ALA A 18 8.60 7.52 -8.25
C ALA A 18 9.19 7.06 -6.92
N SER A 19 8.89 5.83 -6.48
CA SER A 19 9.40 5.28 -5.22
C SER A 19 10.92 5.05 -5.24
N ARG A 20 11.52 4.97 -6.43
CA ARG A 20 12.98 4.82 -6.57
C ARG A 20 13.73 6.12 -6.26
N ARG A 21 13.06 7.26 -6.40
CA ARG A 21 13.63 8.58 -6.17
C ARG A 21 13.40 9.08 -4.75
N ILE A 22 12.42 8.52 -4.07
CA ILE A 22 12.01 8.91 -2.72
C ILE A 22 12.15 7.71 -1.82
N LYS A 23 12.83 7.90 -0.68
CA LYS A 23 12.94 6.83 0.31
C LYS A 23 11.60 6.65 1.01
N ILE A 24 10.96 5.51 0.77
CA ILE A 24 9.69 5.15 1.40
C ILE A 24 10.00 4.59 2.80
N SER A 25 9.74 5.39 3.83
CA SER A 25 9.93 4.98 5.22
C SER A 25 9.00 5.78 6.14
N LEU A 26 8.80 5.33 7.36
CA LEU A 26 7.97 6.05 8.33
C LEU A 26 8.53 7.42 8.69
N LYS A 27 9.86 7.59 8.61
CA LYS A 27 10.51 8.87 8.89
C LYS A 27 10.28 9.91 7.80
N THR A 28 10.00 9.47 6.58
CA THR A 28 9.84 10.34 5.41
C THR A 28 8.41 10.37 4.90
N LYS A 29 7.44 10.00 5.72
CA LYS A 29 6.05 9.83 5.27
C LYS A 29 5.45 11.09 4.63
N SER A 30 5.86 12.27 5.02
CA SER A 30 5.41 13.52 4.41
C SER A 30 5.88 13.69 2.95
N ASP A 31 6.88 12.91 2.53
CA ASP A 31 7.42 12.95 1.18
C ASP A 31 6.66 12.02 0.22
N TRP A 32 5.86 11.10 0.75
CA TRP A 32 5.17 10.09 -0.06
C TRP A 32 3.70 9.87 0.31
N ILE A 33 3.19 10.49 1.37
CA ILE A 33 1.78 10.49 1.76
C ILE A 33 1.27 11.93 1.73
N PHE A 34 0.17 12.16 1.00
CA PHE A 34 -0.36 13.51 0.80
C PHE A 34 -1.84 13.56 1.14
N PRO A 35 -2.30 14.60 1.88
CA PRO A 35 -3.72 14.77 2.17
C PRO A 35 -4.46 15.21 0.93
N VAL A 36 -5.68 14.73 0.76
CA VAL A 36 -6.57 15.10 -0.34
C VAL A 36 -8.01 15.20 0.14
N GLU A 37 -8.86 15.81 -0.68
CA GLU A 37 -10.30 15.85 -0.46
C GLU A 37 -11.00 15.17 -1.64
N VAL A 38 -11.97 14.33 -1.34
CA VAL A 38 -12.80 13.69 -2.36
C VAL A 38 -13.78 14.72 -2.91
N ILE A 39 -13.72 14.99 -4.23
CA ILE A 39 -14.57 15.99 -4.87
C ILE A 39 -15.60 15.39 -5.81
N LYS A 40 -15.43 14.13 -6.23
CA LYS A 40 -16.38 13.44 -7.10
C LYS A 40 -16.30 11.95 -6.88
N VAL A 41 -17.46 11.31 -6.79
CA VAL A 41 -17.57 9.84 -6.66
C VAL A 41 -18.46 9.32 -7.78
N GLY A 42 -17.88 8.50 -8.66
CA GLY A 42 -18.60 7.81 -9.73
C GLY A 42 -18.65 6.31 -9.48
N ARG A 43 -19.19 5.56 -10.42
CA ARG A 43 -19.28 4.09 -10.33
C ARG A 43 -17.91 3.41 -10.45
N LYS A 44 -17.04 3.98 -11.28
CA LYS A 44 -15.71 3.41 -11.56
C LYS A 44 -14.58 4.28 -11.03
N TYR A 45 -14.76 5.58 -10.98
CA TYR A 45 -13.70 6.53 -10.63
C TYR A 45 -14.07 7.42 -9.47
N ILE A 46 -13.07 7.74 -8.66
CA ILE A 46 -13.13 8.76 -7.62
C ILE A 46 -12.13 9.85 -7.98
N THR A 47 -12.58 11.12 -7.95
CA THR A 47 -11.69 12.26 -8.17
C THR A 47 -11.39 12.93 -6.83
N VAL A 48 -10.13 13.23 -6.60
CA VAL A 48 -9.66 13.91 -5.40
C VAL A 48 -8.86 15.15 -5.77
N ARG A 49 -8.75 16.07 -4.83
CA ARG A 49 -8.00 17.34 -5.02
C ARG A 49 -7.01 17.53 -3.89
N LYS A 50 -5.75 17.83 -4.23
CA LYS A 50 -4.75 18.27 -3.28
C LYS A 50 -5.05 19.70 -2.82
N PRO A 51 -4.52 20.13 -1.64
CA PRO A 51 -4.62 21.55 -1.23
C PRO A 51 -4.07 22.54 -2.27
N SER A 52 -3.11 22.09 -3.09
CA SER A 52 -2.55 22.91 -4.19
C SER A 52 -3.51 23.09 -5.37
N GLY A 53 -4.64 22.39 -5.40
CA GLY A 53 -5.61 22.42 -6.48
C GLY A 53 -5.45 21.34 -7.54
N ILE A 54 -4.36 20.57 -7.50
CA ILE A 54 -4.14 19.47 -8.43
C ILE A 54 -5.12 18.33 -8.16
N GLU A 55 -5.75 17.83 -9.22
CA GLU A 55 -6.74 16.76 -9.14
C GLU A 55 -6.19 15.44 -9.69
N PHE A 56 -6.60 14.35 -9.07
CA PHE A 56 -6.27 13.00 -9.51
C PHE A 56 -7.52 12.14 -9.54
N LYS A 57 -7.54 11.18 -10.48
CA LYS A 57 -8.62 10.23 -10.64
C LYS A 57 -8.11 8.82 -10.28
N PHE A 58 -8.90 8.08 -9.51
CA PHE A 58 -8.55 6.74 -9.03
C PHE A 58 -9.60 5.73 -9.48
N ASP A 59 -9.16 4.54 -9.86
CA ASP A 59 -10.03 3.46 -10.34
C ASP A 59 -10.45 2.57 -9.17
N ILE A 60 -11.74 2.60 -8.84
CA ILE A 60 -12.31 1.78 -7.75
C ILE A 60 -12.10 0.30 -8.02
N THR A 61 -12.18 -0.13 -9.28
CA THR A 61 -12.09 -1.53 -9.67
C THR A 61 -10.66 -2.06 -9.74
N ASP A 62 -9.66 -1.18 -9.69
CA ASP A 62 -8.25 -1.52 -9.75
C ASP A 62 -7.52 -1.18 -8.43
N GLY A 63 -8.15 -1.51 -7.31
CA GLY A 63 -7.55 -1.31 -5.99
C GLY A 63 -7.30 0.15 -5.64
N TYR A 64 -8.09 1.06 -6.16
CA TYR A 64 -7.95 2.51 -5.93
C TYR A 64 -6.61 3.08 -6.42
N ARG A 65 -6.05 2.51 -7.50
CA ARG A 65 -4.86 3.04 -8.14
C ARG A 65 -5.19 4.23 -9.04
N LYS A 66 -4.24 5.15 -9.16
CA LYS A 66 -4.37 6.31 -10.03
C LYS A 66 -4.53 5.88 -11.49
N VAL A 67 -5.43 6.53 -12.20
CA VAL A 67 -5.63 6.33 -13.63
C VAL A 67 -4.37 6.79 -14.38
N TYR A 68 -3.87 5.94 -15.28
CA TYR A 68 -2.58 6.13 -15.97
C TYR A 68 -2.48 7.43 -16.76
N GLU A 69 -3.57 7.88 -17.37
CA GLU A 69 -3.61 9.11 -18.19
C GLU A 69 -3.40 10.40 -17.40
N CYS A 70 -3.41 10.34 -16.06
CA CYS A 70 -3.08 11.48 -15.23
C CYS A 70 -1.56 11.60 -15.09
N ALA A 71 -1.03 12.82 -15.21
CA ALA A 71 0.39 13.08 -15.03
C ALA A 71 0.81 12.89 -13.57
N GLY A 72 2.10 12.60 -13.35
CA GLY A 72 2.70 12.51 -12.03
C GLY A 72 3.02 11.09 -11.59
N ALA A 73 3.32 10.93 -10.30
CA ALA A 73 3.69 9.67 -9.70
C ALA A 73 2.53 8.67 -9.65
N ASP A 74 2.85 7.39 -9.51
CA ASP A 74 1.86 6.36 -9.27
C ASP A 74 1.38 6.44 -7.82
N TYR A 75 0.13 6.86 -7.64
CA TYR A 75 -0.50 6.95 -6.33
C TYR A 75 -1.57 5.90 -6.16
N ARG A 76 -1.87 5.62 -4.90
CA ARG A 76 -3.06 4.86 -4.51
C ARG A 76 -3.83 5.67 -3.48
N LEU A 77 -5.16 5.61 -3.53
CA LEU A 77 -6.04 6.30 -2.59
C LEU A 77 -6.32 5.43 -1.38
N TYR A 78 -6.20 6.04 -0.20
CA TYR A 78 -6.49 5.40 1.10
C TYR A 78 -7.41 6.28 1.93
N PRO A 79 -8.26 5.69 2.77
CA PRO A 79 -9.16 6.49 3.61
C PRO A 79 -8.45 7.30 4.69
N THR A 80 -7.33 6.78 5.22
CA THR A 80 -6.58 7.44 6.30
C THR A 80 -5.08 7.20 6.13
N GLU A 81 -4.28 8.02 6.80
CA GLU A 81 -2.83 7.81 6.89
C GLU A 81 -2.51 6.48 7.57
N ASN A 82 -3.27 6.12 8.61
CA ASN A 82 -3.08 4.85 9.30
C ASN A 82 -3.23 3.65 8.37
N ALA A 83 -4.18 3.69 7.43
CA ALA A 83 -4.36 2.63 6.45
C ALA A 83 -3.11 2.46 5.56
N VAL A 84 -2.47 3.57 5.19
CA VAL A 84 -1.21 3.56 4.43
C VAL A 84 -0.10 2.92 5.26
N ILE A 85 0.03 3.34 6.50
CA ILE A 85 1.07 2.84 7.43
C ILE A 85 0.89 1.34 7.68
N GLU A 86 -0.33 0.88 7.92
CA GLU A 86 -0.63 -0.54 8.10
C GLU A 86 -0.20 -1.37 6.89
N LYS A 87 -0.50 -0.88 5.68
CA LYS A 87 -0.09 -1.56 4.46
C LYS A 87 1.44 -1.59 4.31
N PHE A 88 2.09 -0.48 4.59
CA PHE A 88 3.54 -0.39 4.55
C PHE A 88 4.18 -1.39 5.52
N LEU A 89 3.71 -1.45 6.76
CA LEU A 89 4.21 -2.37 7.77
C LEU A 89 3.95 -3.83 7.41
N ALA A 90 2.75 -4.12 6.88
CA ALA A 90 2.41 -5.47 6.43
C ALA A 90 3.33 -5.94 5.30
N ASN A 91 3.61 -5.08 4.33
CA ASN A 91 4.52 -5.41 3.23
C ASN A 91 5.95 -5.60 3.73
N ALA A 92 6.42 -4.75 4.64
CA ALA A 92 7.76 -4.87 5.21
C ALA A 92 7.92 -6.17 6.00
N LEU A 93 6.93 -6.53 6.80
CA LEU A 93 6.94 -7.76 7.58
C LEU A 93 6.85 -8.98 6.67
N HIS A 94 5.99 -8.95 5.65
CA HIS A 94 5.89 -10.01 4.66
C HIS A 94 7.23 -10.27 3.98
N ASN A 95 7.94 -9.22 3.59
CA ASN A 95 9.25 -9.36 2.93
C ASN A 95 10.30 -9.96 3.88
N LYS A 96 10.28 -9.59 5.15
CA LYS A 96 11.17 -10.18 6.17
C LYS A 96 10.89 -11.67 6.38
N ILE A 97 9.61 -12.04 6.48
CA ILE A 97 9.21 -13.44 6.64
C ILE A 97 9.61 -14.25 5.40
N ARG A 98 9.36 -13.72 4.21
CA ARG A 98 9.76 -14.38 2.97
C ARG A 98 11.27 -14.58 2.90
N SER A 99 12.06 -13.58 3.29
CA SER A 99 13.53 -13.69 3.31
C SER A 99 14.01 -14.75 4.30
N ALA A 100 13.31 -14.91 5.42
CA ALA A 100 13.65 -15.92 6.41
C ALA A 100 13.54 -17.36 5.86
N PHE A 101 12.73 -17.56 4.82
CA PHE A 101 12.50 -18.86 4.20
C PHE A 101 13.11 -19.00 2.80
N SER A 102 13.94 -18.05 2.37
CA SER A 102 14.51 -18.04 1.02
C SER A 102 15.83 -18.80 0.89
N ASP A 103 16.33 -19.38 1.98
CA ASP A 103 17.57 -20.15 1.96
C ASP A 103 17.39 -21.49 1.24
N TYR A 104 18.41 -21.88 0.48
CA TYR A 104 18.45 -23.18 -0.16
C TYR A 104 19.05 -24.23 0.81
N GLY A 105 18.52 -25.44 0.78
CA GLY A 105 19.01 -26.55 1.58
C GLY A 105 18.22 -26.77 2.86
N GLU A 106 18.92 -27.19 3.91
CA GLU A 106 18.28 -27.51 5.17
C GLU A 106 17.75 -26.27 5.89
N THR A 107 16.58 -26.43 6.51
CA THR A 107 16.01 -25.36 7.33
C THR A 107 16.85 -25.13 8.60
N ARG A 108 16.96 -23.88 9.01
CA ARG A 108 17.55 -23.49 10.30
C ARG A 108 16.51 -23.40 11.42
N TYR A 109 15.25 -23.65 11.10
CA TYR A 109 14.16 -23.58 12.08
C TYR A 109 13.86 -24.97 12.61
N SER A 110 13.52 -25.07 13.92
CA SER A 110 13.14 -26.33 14.54
C SER A 110 11.76 -26.79 14.04
N LEU A 111 11.50 -28.08 14.17
CA LEU A 111 10.18 -28.63 13.85
C LEU A 111 9.07 -27.94 14.66
N SER A 112 9.34 -27.67 15.95
CA SER A 112 8.41 -26.95 16.80
C SER A 112 8.06 -25.58 16.26
N GLN A 113 9.06 -24.79 15.86
CA GLN A 113 8.87 -23.46 15.27
C GLN A 113 8.07 -23.57 13.97
N LEU A 114 8.41 -24.52 13.10
CA LEU A 114 7.74 -24.69 11.82
C LEU A 114 6.27 -25.10 12.00
N LYS A 115 5.97 -25.92 13.00
CA LYS A 115 4.59 -26.29 13.33
C LYS A 115 3.76 -25.10 13.77
N GLU A 116 4.33 -24.21 14.57
CA GLU A 116 3.66 -22.97 15.00
C GLU A 116 3.34 -22.07 13.80
N ILE A 117 4.32 -21.90 12.91
CA ILE A 117 4.15 -21.07 11.70
C ILE A 117 3.10 -21.70 10.78
N ALA A 118 3.14 -23.01 10.56
CA ALA A 118 2.15 -23.71 9.74
C ALA A 118 0.75 -23.56 10.29
N LYS A 119 0.59 -23.60 11.62
CA LYS A 119 -0.68 -23.41 12.28
C LYS A 119 -1.24 -22.01 12.01
N ILE A 120 -0.41 -20.98 12.13
CA ILE A 120 -0.81 -19.58 11.86
C ILE A 120 -1.24 -19.41 10.41
N LEU A 121 -0.50 -20.02 9.48
CA LEU A 121 -0.76 -19.93 8.03
C LEU A 121 -1.77 -20.96 7.53
N ASN A 122 -2.30 -21.80 8.40
CA ASN A 122 -3.28 -22.83 8.04
C ASN A 122 -2.76 -23.85 7.02
N ILE A 123 -1.47 -24.22 7.14
CA ILE A 123 -0.82 -25.19 6.27
C ILE A 123 -0.88 -26.57 6.96
N GLU A 124 -1.36 -27.57 6.22
CA GLU A 124 -1.43 -28.94 6.70
C GLU A 124 -0.26 -29.77 6.14
N ILE A 125 0.17 -30.76 6.93
CA ILE A 125 1.18 -31.72 6.51
C ILE A 125 0.47 -33.06 6.25
N ASP A 126 0.72 -33.64 5.10
CA ASP A 126 0.19 -34.95 4.74
C ASP A 126 0.87 -36.08 5.52
#